data_2037114baea1cc1ab6cfeb9ee849a335
#
_entry.id   2037114baea1cc1ab6cfeb9ee849a335
#
_cell.length_a   1.000
_cell.length_b   1.000
_cell.length_c   1.000
_cell.angle_alpha   90.00
_cell.angle_beta   90.00
_cell.angle_gamma   90.00
#
_symmetry.space_group_name_H-M   'P 1'
#
loop_
_entity.id
_entity.type
_entity.pdbx_description
1 polymer ?
#
loop_
_entity_poly.entity_id
_entity_poly.type
_entity_poly.pdbx_seq_one_letter_code
_entity_poly.pdbx_strand_id
1 'polypeptide(L)'
;MYKRQSKPPVIEGLLQNGTYIFAGAPKVGKSFLMAQLAYHVATGQKLWDLEVHQGTVLYLALEDGYERLQRRMYRMFGVEGAEKLHFAICAKQLGNGLDAQLEKFVREHPDTRLIIIDTLQKVRELSGDAYSYRDDYQIIGQLKQLADKFGLCLLIVHHTRKSAANDEFDRISGTTGIYGCADGAFVLSKENRTDNTATLSIAGRDQPDQRIHLVRDEERLLWCFDHADKEPYREPPDPLLEKVATLVTEEVPTWEGSATELISALALDIQPNALAMRLNVKAGRLLSDFKVSYK
;
A
#
# COMPACT_ATOMS: atom_id res chain seq x y z
N MET A 1 9.17 4.53 35.95
CA MET A 1 8.78 4.82 34.57
C MET A 1 9.82 4.19 33.64
N TYR A 2 9.58 2.97 33.17
CA TYR A 2 10.52 2.29 32.26
C TYR A 2 10.41 2.95 30.88
N LYS A 3 11.43 3.68 30.44
CA LYS A 3 11.60 4.06 29.05
C LYS A 3 11.89 2.77 28.27
N ARG A 4 10.86 2.16 27.64
CA ARG A 4 11.10 1.24 26.54
C ARG A 4 11.87 2.04 25.49
N GLN A 5 13.14 1.72 25.27
CA GLN A 5 13.85 2.24 24.12
C GLN A 5 13.07 1.74 22.89
N SER A 6 12.52 2.66 22.11
CA SER A 6 11.89 2.32 20.85
C SER A 6 12.92 1.65 19.97
N LYS A 7 12.63 0.46 19.43
CA LYS A 7 13.50 -0.17 18.45
C LYS A 7 13.65 0.80 17.26
N PRO A 8 14.84 0.90 16.64
CA PRO A 8 15.00 1.72 15.45
C PRO A 8 14.07 1.25 14.32
N PRO A 9 13.80 2.06 13.29
CA PRO A 9 13.02 1.64 12.13
C PRO A 9 13.64 0.42 11.47
N VAL A 10 12.87 -0.31 10.68
CA VAL A 10 13.39 -1.46 9.91
C VAL A 10 14.25 -0.95 8.75
N ILE A 11 13.76 0.09 8.05
CA ILE A 11 14.48 0.81 6.99
C ILE A 11 14.29 2.30 7.23
N GLU A 12 15.36 3.05 7.42
CA GLU A 12 15.34 4.49 7.71
C GLU A 12 14.57 5.25 6.63
N GLY A 13 13.63 6.09 7.05
CA GLY A 13 12.83 6.91 6.14
C GLY A 13 11.81 6.18 5.29
N LEU A 14 11.71 4.83 5.37
CA LEU A 14 10.80 4.04 4.56
C LEU A 14 9.89 3.13 5.39
N LEU A 15 10.43 2.30 6.28
CA LEU A 15 9.66 1.25 6.96
C LEU A 15 9.92 1.26 8.46
N GLN A 16 8.91 1.68 9.21
CA GLN A 16 8.93 1.72 10.67
C GLN A 16 8.52 0.38 11.28
N ASN A 17 8.64 0.23 12.62
CA ASN A 17 7.95 -0.84 13.34
C ASN A 17 6.45 -0.53 13.34
N GLY A 18 5.60 -1.56 13.27
CA GLY A 18 4.14 -1.41 13.20
C GLY A 18 3.53 -2.28 12.12
N THR A 19 2.28 -2.05 11.79
CA THR A 19 1.53 -2.85 10.81
C THR A 19 1.17 -2.02 9.59
N TYR A 20 1.59 -2.47 8.42
CA TYR A 20 1.41 -1.77 7.16
C TYR A 20 0.72 -2.64 6.13
N ILE A 21 -0.16 -2.03 5.33
CA ILE A 21 -0.76 -2.66 4.16
C ILE A 21 0.10 -2.36 2.93
N PHE A 22 0.48 -3.37 2.19
CA PHE A 22 1.15 -3.22 0.91
C PHE A 22 0.22 -3.61 -0.24
N ALA A 23 -0.32 -2.63 -0.94
CA ALA A 23 -1.33 -2.85 -1.96
C ALA A 23 -0.81 -2.60 -3.38
N GLY A 24 -1.51 -3.15 -4.37
CA GLY A 24 -1.27 -2.90 -5.78
C GLY A 24 -2.00 -3.89 -6.67
N ALA A 25 -2.13 -3.55 -7.94
CA ALA A 25 -2.79 -4.40 -8.93
C ALA A 25 -2.11 -5.78 -9.06
N PRO A 26 -2.84 -6.83 -9.48
CA PRO A 26 -2.22 -8.11 -9.82
C PRO A 26 -1.11 -7.94 -10.85
N LYS A 27 0.02 -8.63 -10.64
CA LYS A 27 1.20 -8.64 -11.55
C LYS A 27 1.95 -7.30 -11.67
N VAL A 28 1.70 -6.31 -10.81
CA VAL A 28 2.45 -5.04 -10.79
C VAL A 28 3.89 -5.18 -10.29
N GLY A 29 4.22 -6.29 -9.63
CA GLY A 29 5.57 -6.57 -9.13
C GLY A 29 5.72 -6.55 -7.60
N LYS A 30 4.59 -6.60 -6.85
CA LYS A 30 4.58 -6.60 -5.37
C LYS A 30 5.52 -7.65 -4.77
N SER A 31 5.35 -8.92 -5.12
CA SER A 31 6.12 -10.02 -4.52
C SER A 31 7.63 -9.94 -4.82
N PHE A 32 8.04 -9.23 -5.88
CA PHE A 32 9.46 -8.93 -6.11
C PHE A 32 9.96 -7.85 -5.14
N LEU A 33 9.18 -6.80 -4.93
CA LEU A 33 9.55 -5.78 -3.95
C LEU A 33 9.54 -6.35 -2.53
N MET A 34 8.59 -7.25 -2.21
CA MET A 34 8.58 -7.95 -0.93
C MET A 34 9.83 -8.81 -0.72
N ALA A 35 10.25 -9.56 -1.74
CA ALA A 35 11.47 -10.36 -1.70
C ALA A 35 12.72 -9.47 -1.56
N GLN A 36 12.72 -8.30 -2.22
CA GLN A 36 13.80 -7.32 -2.13
C GLN A 36 13.89 -6.71 -0.72
N LEU A 37 12.79 -6.25 -0.15
CA LEU A 37 12.74 -5.75 1.23
C LEU A 37 13.21 -6.83 2.22
N ALA A 38 12.69 -8.06 2.08
CA ALA A 38 13.04 -9.17 2.93
C ALA A 38 14.55 -9.49 2.92
N TYR A 39 15.15 -9.51 1.72
CA TYR A 39 16.57 -9.78 1.56
C TYR A 39 17.43 -8.68 2.20
N HIS A 40 17.13 -7.42 1.93
CA HIS A 40 17.89 -6.30 2.49
C HIS A 40 17.80 -6.25 4.03
N VAL A 41 16.62 -6.50 4.60
CA VAL A 41 16.47 -6.58 6.07
C VAL A 41 17.22 -7.76 6.66
N ALA A 42 17.19 -8.92 6.02
CA ALA A 42 17.89 -10.11 6.50
C ALA A 42 19.42 -9.98 6.40
N THR A 43 19.92 -9.27 5.42
CA THR A 43 21.38 -9.07 5.19
C THR A 43 21.93 -7.80 5.82
N GLY A 44 21.09 -6.81 6.12
CA GLY A 44 21.52 -5.49 6.58
C GLY A 44 22.13 -4.62 5.48
N GLN A 45 22.03 -5.04 4.22
CA GLN A 45 22.51 -4.24 3.08
C GLN A 45 21.55 -3.06 2.85
N LYS A 46 22.11 -1.89 2.49
CA LYS A 46 21.32 -0.71 2.15
C LYS A 46 20.33 -0.98 1.03
N LEU A 47 19.12 -0.42 1.17
CA LEU A 47 18.11 -0.39 0.13
C LEU A 47 18.01 1.02 -0.42
N TRP A 48 18.26 1.24 -1.72
CA TRP A 48 18.16 2.58 -2.35
C TRP A 48 18.92 3.69 -1.59
N ASP A 49 20.12 3.36 -1.10
CA ASP A 49 20.94 4.20 -0.22
C ASP A 49 20.37 4.44 1.19
N LEU A 50 19.19 3.89 1.52
CA LEU A 50 18.61 3.94 2.86
C LEU A 50 19.30 2.93 3.78
N GLU A 51 19.56 3.35 5.02
CA GLU A 51 20.10 2.47 6.06
C GLU A 51 19.06 1.42 6.46
N VAL A 52 19.51 0.16 6.57
CA VAL A 52 18.68 -0.99 6.93
C VAL A 52 19.16 -1.60 8.23
N HIS A 53 18.28 -1.71 9.20
CA HIS A 53 18.58 -2.36 10.47
C HIS A 53 18.37 -3.87 10.36
N GLN A 54 19.48 -4.62 10.26
CA GLN A 54 19.46 -6.07 10.09
C GLN A 54 18.65 -6.79 11.17
N GLY A 55 17.94 -7.82 10.77
CA GLY A 55 17.28 -8.78 11.67
C GLY A 55 16.64 -9.93 10.93
N THR A 56 16.11 -10.88 11.69
CA THR A 56 15.42 -12.04 11.12
C THR A 56 14.12 -11.62 10.44
N VAL A 57 13.87 -12.20 9.28
CA VAL A 57 12.68 -11.97 8.45
C VAL A 57 11.93 -13.27 8.25
N LEU A 58 10.61 -13.25 8.47
CA LEU A 58 9.70 -14.31 8.05
C LEU A 58 8.88 -13.83 6.86
N TYR A 59 8.98 -14.51 5.73
CA TYR A 59 8.17 -14.24 4.55
C TYR A 59 7.20 -15.40 4.29
N LEU A 60 5.93 -15.20 4.59
CA LEU A 60 4.84 -16.12 4.24
C LEU A 60 4.45 -15.88 2.78
N ALA A 61 5.07 -16.62 1.85
CA ALA A 61 4.86 -16.52 0.40
C ALA A 61 3.77 -17.51 -0.05
N LEU A 62 2.53 -17.25 0.35
CA LEU A 62 1.41 -18.22 0.29
C LEU A 62 0.80 -18.43 -1.10
N GLU A 63 1.25 -17.67 -2.09
CA GLU A 63 0.87 -17.84 -3.51
C GLU A 63 2.00 -18.45 -4.34
N ASP A 64 3.15 -18.74 -3.74
CA ASP A 64 4.33 -19.26 -4.40
C ASP A 64 4.66 -20.70 -3.95
N GLY A 65 5.43 -21.41 -4.78
CA GLY A 65 6.09 -22.66 -4.41
C GLY A 65 7.59 -22.47 -4.20
N TYR A 66 8.25 -23.38 -3.46
CA TYR A 66 9.69 -23.27 -3.15
C TYR A 66 10.58 -23.12 -4.39
N GLU A 67 10.32 -23.89 -5.45
CA GLU A 67 11.10 -23.78 -6.71
C GLU A 67 11.00 -22.40 -7.34
N ARG A 68 9.80 -21.78 -7.31
CA ARG A 68 9.60 -20.43 -7.84
C ARG A 68 10.33 -19.39 -6.98
N LEU A 69 10.25 -19.52 -5.67
CA LEU A 69 10.96 -18.66 -4.73
C LEU A 69 12.47 -18.77 -4.92
N GLN A 70 12.99 -20.00 -4.99
CA GLN A 70 14.42 -20.24 -5.20
C GLN A 70 14.92 -19.62 -6.50
N ARG A 71 14.20 -19.84 -7.63
CA ARG A 71 14.56 -19.23 -8.92
C ARG A 71 14.49 -17.71 -8.89
N ARG A 72 13.49 -17.15 -8.20
CA ARG A 72 13.33 -15.70 -8.01
C ARG A 72 14.52 -15.14 -7.22
N MET A 73 14.81 -15.70 -6.06
CA MET A 73 15.92 -15.26 -5.21
C MET A 73 17.26 -15.37 -5.92
N TYR A 74 17.51 -16.48 -6.60
CA TYR A 74 18.72 -16.67 -7.40
C TYR A 74 18.85 -15.61 -8.50
N ARG A 75 17.79 -15.31 -9.22
CA ARG A 75 17.79 -14.27 -10.26
C ARG A 75 18.04 -12.87 -9.70
N MET A 76 17.43 -12.57 -8.54
CA MET A 76 17.53 -11.25 -7.92
C MET A 76 18.88 -11.02 -7.23
N PHE A 77 19.40 -12.02 -6.54
CA PHE A 77 20.54 -11.85 -5.62
C PHE A 77 21.70 -12.83 -5.86
N GLY A 78 21.56 -13.74 -6.82
CA GLY A 78 22.59 -14.74 -7.10
C GLY A 78 22.60 -15.89 -6.09
N VAL A 79 23.79 -16.40 -5.83
CA VAL A 79 24.00 -17.56 -4.93
C VAL A 79 24.17 -17.17 -3.45
N GLU A 80 24.26 -15.89 -3.15
CA GLU A 80 24.45 -15.43 -1.77
C GLU A 80 23.21 -15.71 -0.93
N GLY A 81 23.37 -16.57 0.05
CA GLY A 81 22.33 -16.90 1.01
C GLY A 81 22.09 -15.78 2.03
N ALA A 82 20.87 -15.68 2.52
CA ALA A 82 20.53 -14.80 3.64
C ALA A 82 20.08 -15.67 4.81
N GLU A 83 20.97 -15.98 5.76
CA GLU A 83 20.70 -16.89 6.89
C GLU A 83 19.50 -16.45 7.74
N LYS A 84 19.25 -15.15 7.82
CA LYS A 84 18.14 -14.57 8.58
C LYS A 84 16.84 -14.44 7.79
N LEU A 85 16.78 -14.95 6.55
CA LEU A 85 15.59 -14.92 5.71
C LEU A 85 14.91 -16.30 5.69
N HIS A 86 13.74 -16.37 6.30
CA HIS A 86 12.94 -17.58 6.37
C HIS A 86 11.71 -17.46 5.48
N PHE A 87 11.48 -18.47 4.65
CA PHE A 87 10.29 -18.59 3.80
C PHE A 87 9.35 -19.67 4.30
N ALA A 88 8.05 -19.39 4.26
CA ALA A 88 7.01 -20.41 4.39
C ALA A 88 5.98 -20.25 3.25
N ILE A 89 5.64 -21.36 2.60
CA ILE A 89 4.64 -21.41 1.51
C ILE A 89 3.26 -21.82 2.00
N CYS A 90 3.13 -22.14 3.27
CA CYS A 90 1.87 -22.44 3.93
C CYS A 90 1.85 -21.81 5.33
N ALA A 91 0.65 -21.43 5.76
CA ALA A 91 0.40 -20.89 7.08
C ALA A 91 -0.98 -21.34 7.56
N LYS A 92 -1.20 -21.28 8.88
CA LYS A 92 -2.53 -21.39 9.45
C LYS A 92 -3.34 -20.15 9.14
N GLN A 93 -4.67 -20.23 9.35
CA GLN A 93 -5.55 -19.08 9.17
C GLN A 93 -5.62 -18.22 10.44
N LEU A 94 -5.95 -16.96 10.27
CA LEU A 94 -6.27 -16.05 11.37
C LEU A 94 -7.48 -16.58 12.15
N GLY A 95 -7.39 -16.50 13.49
CA GLY A 95 -8.40 -17.11 14.36
C GLY A 95 -8.27 -18.63 14.50
N ASN A 96 -7.45 -19.28 13.68
CA ASN A 96 -7.24 -20.73 13.69
C ASN A 96 -5.74 -21.08 13.81
N GLY A 97 -5.00 -20.31 14.60
CA GLY A 97 -3.64 -20.61 15.05
C GLY A 97 -2.51 -19.92 14.26
N LEU A 98 -2.78 -18.99 13.37
CA LEU A 98 -1.73 -18.18 12.73
C LEU A 98 -0.96 -17.33 13.76
N ASP A 99 -1.67 -16.66 14.65
CA ASP A 99 -1.13 -15.88 15.76
C ASP A 99 -0.16 -16.70 16.61
N ALA A 100 -0.55 -17.91 17.01
CA ALA A 100 0.34 -18.83 17.74
C ALA A 100 1.56 -19.26 16.92
N GLN A 101 1.39 -19.45 15.60
CA GLN A 101 2.49 -19.78 14.68
C GLN A 101 3.49 -18.62 14.58
N LEU A 102 3.01 -17.39 14.42
CA LEU A 102 3.85 -16.20 14.36
C LEU A 102 4.55 -15.91 15.70
N GLU A 103 3.82 -16.01 16.82
CA GLU A 103 4.43 -15.86 18.15
C GLU A 103 5.53 -16.89 18.42
N LYS A 104 5.31 -18.13 18.03
CA LYS A 104 6.31 -19.19 18.15
C LYS A 104 7.57 -18.82 17.37
N PHE A 105 7.43 -18.42 16.11
CA PHE A 105 8.55 -18.00 15.28
C PHE A 105 9.34 -16.83 15.92
N VAL A 106 8.65 -15.79 16.39
CA VAL A 106 9.32 -14.63 17.02
C VAL A 106 10.03 -14.99 18.32
N ARG A 107 9.51 -15.97 19.09
CA ARG A 107 10.20 -16.46 20.29
C ARG A 107 11.45 -17.28 19.96
N GLU A 108 11.42 -18.04 18.86
CA GLU A 108 12.58 -18.81 18.38
C GLU A 108 13.63 -17.89 17.71
N HIS A 109 13.20 -16.73 17.19
CA HIS A 109 14.03 -15.71 16.55
C HIS A 109 13.81 -14.33 17.19
N PRO A 110 14.40 -14.05 18.38
CA PRO A 110 14.14 -12.81 19.12
C PRO A 110 14.59 -11.52 18.42
N ASP A 111 15.47 -11.64 17.43
CA ASP A 111 15.94 -10.56 16.56
C ASP A 111 15.04 -10.32 15.34
N THR A 112 13.83 -10.92 15.31
CA THR A 112 12.86 -10.70 14.23
C THR A 112 12.51 -9.21 14.11
N ARG A 113 12.65 -8.70 12.89
CA ARG A 113 12.37 -7.30 12.54
C ARG A 113 11.20 -7.14 11.59
N LEU A 114 11.02 -8.11 10.69
CA LEU A 114 10.02 -8.02 9.63
C LEU A 114 9.30 -9.36 9.47
N ILE A 115 7.98 -9.29 9.40
CA ILE A 115 7.13 -10.40 8.95
C ILE A 115 6.36 -9.91 7.73
N ILE A 116 6.38 -10.67 6.64
CA ILE A 116 5.63 -10.39 5.41
C ILE A 116 4.57 -11.47 5.22
N ILE A 117 3.32 -11.08 5.02
CA ILE A 117 2.20 -11.97 4.67
C ILE A 117 1.77 -11.68 3.24
N ASP A 118 2.09 -12.56 2.30
CA ASP A 118 1.77 -12.44 0.88
C ASP A 118 0.93 -13.64 0.41
N THR A 119 -0.40 -13.52 0.43
CA THR A 119 -1.26 -12.37 0.63
C THR A 119 -2.22 -12.53 1.82
N LEU A 120 -2.82 -11.42 2.26
CA LEU A 120 -3.87 -11.42 3.31
C LEU A 120 -4.99 -12.40 2.99
N GLN A 121 -5.38 -12.50 1.71
CA GLN A 121 -6.44 -13.39 1.24
C GLN A 121 -6.22 -14.85 1.62
N LYS A 122 -4.96 -15.29 1.70
CA LYS A 122 -4.60 -16.70 1.99
C LYS A 122 -4.67 -17.07 3.45
N VAL A 123 -4.63 -16.09 4.35
CA VAL A 123 -4.70 -16.32 5.80
C VAL A 123 -6.06 -15.97 6.40
N ARG A 124 -6.98 -15.43 5.58
CA ARG A 124 -8.36 -15.20 5.99
C ARG A 124 -9.11 -16.53 6.11
N GLU A 125 -9.96 -16.64 7.11
CA GLU A 125 -10.89 -17.75 7.24
C GLU A 125 -11.91 -17.73 6.09
N LEU A 126 -12.19 -18.89 5.50
CA LEU A 126 -13.18 -19.05 4.43
C LEU A 126 -14.60 -19.07 5.05
N SER A 127 -15.07 -17.97 5.57
CA SER A 127 -16.43 -17.86 6.09
C SER A 127 -17.24 -16.88 5.25
N GLY A 128 -18.04 -17.44 4.33
CA GLY A 128 -19.18 -16.77 3.66
C GLY A 128 -18.83 -15.67 2.65
N ASP A 129 -19.78 -15.34 1.79
CA ASP A 129 -19.64 -14.42 0.64
C ASP A 129 -19.61 -12.92 0.98
N ALA A 130 -19.57 -12.51 2.25
CA ALA A 130 -19.60 -11.10 2.63
C ALA A 130 -18.65 -10.78 3.78
N TYR A 131 -17.43 -10.37 3.43
CA TYR A 131 -16.52 -9.73 4.40
C TYR A 131 -17.13 -8.39 4.84
N SER A 132 -17.39 -8.24 6.15
CA SER A 132 -17.84 -6.98 6.70
C SER A 132 -16.66 -6.09 7.09
N TYR A 133 -16.91 -4.77 7.18
CA TYR A 133 -15.95 -3.81 7.76
C TYR A 133 -15.42 -4.28 9.12
N ARG A 134 -16.30 -4.88 9.94
CA ARG A 134 -15.97 -5.37 11.27
C ARG A 134 -14.94 -6.50 11.23
N ASP A 135 -15.08 -7.43 10.29
CA ASP A 135 -14.19 -8.58 10.15
C ASP A 135 -12.79 -8.11 9.70
N ASP A 136 -12.73 -7.23 8.71
CA ASP A 136 -11.49 -6.64 8.22
C ASP A 136 -10.76 -5.88 9.33
N TYR A 137 -11.49 -5.06 10.10
CA TYR A 137 -10.94 -4.30 11.22
C TYR A 137 -10.41 -5.21 12.33
N GLN A 138 -11.15 -6.27 12.67
CA GLN A 138 -10.75 -7.23 13.69
C GLN A 138 -9.49 -8.02 13.28
N ILE A 139 -9.43 -8.46 12.03
CA ILE A 139 -8.29 -9.19 11.46
C ILE A 139 -7.00 -8.36 11.54
N ILE A 140 -7.03 -7.14 11.02
CA ILE A 140 -5.86 -6.25 11.06
C ILE A 140 -5.52 -5.87 12.50
N GLY A 141 -6.53 -5.66 13.36
CA GLY A 141 -6.33 -5.36 14.78
C GLY A 141 -5.60 -6.46 15.55
N GLN A 142 -5.90 -7.73 15.31
CA GLN A 142 -5.18 -8.86 15.92
C GLN A 142 -3.72 -8.91 15.45
N LEU A 143 -3.48 -8.75 14.16
CA LEU A 143 -2.13 -8.70 13.59
C LEU A 143 -1.32 -7.51 14.13
N LYS A 144 -1.97 -6.35 14.28
CA LYS A 144 -1.36 -5.16 14.88
C LYS A 144 -0.96 -5.40 16.34
N GLN A 145 -1.81 -6.01 17.15
CA GLN A 145 -1.47 -6.35 18.55
C GLN A 145 -0.22 -7.23 18.63
N LEU A 146 -0.03 -8.15 17.68
CA LEU A 146 1.17 -8.98 17.61
C LEU A 146 2.41 -8.13 17.28
N ALA A 147 2.33 -7.28 16.25
CA ALA A 147 3.42 -6.39 15.87
C ALA A 147 3.84 -5.47 17.02
N ASP A 148 2.86 -4.84 17.69
CA ASP A 148 3.07 -3.95 18.84
C ASP A 148 3.68 -4.69 20.04
N LYS A 149 3.21 -5.92 20.33
CA LYS A 149 3.70 -6.77 21.42
C LYS A 149 5.19 -7.06 21.31
N PHE A 150 5.66 -7.35 20.11
CA PHE A 150 7.04 -7.73 19.84
C PHE A 150 7.91 -6.58 19.31
N GLY A 151 7.32 -5.44 18.99
CA GLY A 151 8.01 -4.28 18.43
C GLY A 151 8.69 -4.62 17.10
N LEU A 152 7.96 -5.19 16.16
CA LEU A 152 8.42 -5.57 14.83
C LEU A 152 7.55 -4.89 13.75
N CYS A 153 7.99 -4.97 12.51
CA CYS A 153 7.20 -4.58 11.36
C CYS A 153 6.42 -5.78 10.81
N LEU A 154 5.14 -5.61 10.59
CA LEU A 154 4.28 -6.55 9.89
C LEU A 154 3.79 -5.92 8.59
N LEU A 155 4.18 -6.49 7.46
CA LEU A 155 3.84 -6.01 6.13
C LEU A 155 2.85 -6.98 5.47
N ILE A 156 1.62 -6.52 5.24
CA ILE A 156 0.51 -7.34 4.77
C ILE A 156 0.21 -7.00 3.32
N VAL A 157 0.48 -7.93 2.41
CA VAL A 157 0.23 -7.74 0.98
C VAL A 157 -1.24 -7.94 0.65
N HIS A 158 -1.78 -7.00 -0.10
CA HIS A 158 -3.18 -7.02 -0.53
C HIS A 158 -3.34 -6.53 -1.98
N HIS A 159 -4.53 -6.70 -2.54
CA HIS A 159 -4.85 -6.26 -3.89
C HIS A 159 -5.58 -4.91 -3.88
N THR A 160 -5.44 -4.15 -4.96
CA THR A 160 -6.27 -2.97 -5.22
C THR A 160 -7.51 -3.36 -6.03
N ARG A 161 -8.62 -2.63 -5.84
CA ARG A 161 -9.83 -2.72 -6.67
C ARG A 161 -9.55 -2.12 -8.04
N LYS A 162 -10.32 -2.56 -9.05
CA LYS A 162 -10.26 -1.99 -10.40
C LYS A 162 -11.03 -0.67 -10.54
N SER A 163 -11.80 -0.28 -9.54
CA SER A 163 -12.57 0.96 -9.56
C SER A 163 -11.66 2.19 -9.55
N ALA A 164 -12.00 3.20 -10.34
CA ALA A 164 -11.37 4.49 -10.23
C ALA A 164 -11.72 5.12 -8.86
N ALA A 165 -10.73 5.61 -8.15
CA ALA A 165 -10.89 6.41 -6.96
C ALA A 165 -9.99 7.64 -7.08
N ASN A 166 -10.37 8.73 -6.42
CA ASN A 166 -9.59 9.97 -6.43
C ASN A 166 -8.28 9.82 -5.67
N ASP A 167 -8.31 9.04 -4.59
CA ASP A 167 -7.14 8.66 -3.81
C ASP A 167 -6.77 7.21 -4.14
N GLU A 168 -5.49 6.95 -4.39
CA GLU A 168 -5.00 5.60 -4.67
C GLU A 168 -5.10 4.68 -3.46
N PHE A 169 -5.10 5.21 -2.24
CA PHE A 169 -5.30 4.43 -1.02
C PHE A 169 -6.75 3.95 -0.86
N ASP A 170 -7.72 4.68 -1.40
CA ASP A 170 -9.13 4.24 -1.47
C ASP A 170 -9.34 3.04 -2.39
N ARG A 171 -8.36 2.75 -3.25
CA ARG A 171 -8.37 1.58 -4.13
C ARG A 171 -7.94 0.29 -3.42
N ILE A 172 -7.45 0.36 -2.18
CA ILE A 172 -7.11 -0.83 -1.39
C ILE A 172 -8.37 -1.71 -1.30
N SER A 173 -8.25 -2.96 -1.71
CA SER A 173 -9.38 -3.90 -1.78
C SER A 173 -9.90 -4.23 -0.36
N GLY A 174 -11.17 -4.55 -0.22
CA GLY A 174 -11.80 -4.77 1.07
C GLY A 174 -12.56 -3.54 1.54
N THR A 175 -12.70 -3.38 2.86
CA THR A 175 -13.36 -2.22 3.46
C THR A 175 -12.32 -1.16 3.87
N THR A 176 -12.77 0.06 4.12
CA THR A 176 -11.94 1.12 4.72
C THR A 176 -11.37 0.71 6.10
N GLY A 177 -11.90 -0.36 6.70
CA GLY A 177 -11.41 -0.96 7.95
C GLY A 177 -9.99 -1.50 7.87
N ILE A 178 -9.57 -2.02 6.71
CA ILE A 178 -8.21 -2.55 6.51
C ILE A 178 -7.19 -1.42 6.67
N TYR A 179 -7.33 -0.35 5.90
CA TYR A 179 -6.41 0.79 5.93
C TYR A 179 -6.52 1.57 7.25
N GLY A 180 -7.75 1.81 7.72
CA GLY A 180 -7.99 2.60 8.94
C GLY A 180 -7.41 1.99 10.23
N CYS A 181 -7.23 0.66 10.29
CA CYS A 181 -6.64 -0.03 11.44
C CYS A 181 -5.11 -0.10 11.39
N ALA A 182 -4.51 -0.10 10.20
CA ALA A 182 -3.07 -0.17 10.01
C ALA A 182 -2.36 1.15 10.42
N ASP A 183 -1.06 1.09 10.67
CA ASP A 183 -0.22 2.26 10.94
C ASP A 183 0.11 3.04 9.68
N GLY A 184 -0.02 2.42 8.53
CA GLY A 184 0.13 3.05 7.23
C GLY A 184 -0.08 2.08 6.08
N ALA A 185 0.07 2.59 4.87
CA ALA A 185 -0.04 1.80 3.65
C ALA A 185 0.98 2.22 2.61
N PHE A 186 1.31 1.26 1.76
CA PHE A 186 2.12 1.40 0.56
C PHE A 186 1.27 0.98 -0.63
N VAL A 187 1.23 1.77 -1.68
CA VAL A 187 0.54 1.43 -2.93
C VAL A 187 1.54 1.43 -4.07
N LEU A 188 1.77 0.25 -4.66
CA LEU A 188 2.61 0.11 -5.85
C LEU A 188 1.72 0.16 -7.09
N SER A 189 1.92 1.16 -7.93
CA SER A 189 1.14 1.40 -9.15
C SER A 189 2.04 1.56 -10.37
N LYS A 190 1.48 1.26 -11.55
CA LYS A 190 2.06 1.52 -12.86
C LYS A 190 1.04 2.24 -13.71
N GLU A 191 1.48 3.18 -14.55
CA GLU A 191 0.59 3.84 -15.51
C GLU A 191 0.09 2.83 -16.54
N ASN A 192 1.01 2.15 -17.22
CA ASN A 192 0.69 1.06 -18.13
C ASN A 192 1.28 -0.25 -17.62
N ARG A 193 0.62 -1.35 -17.93
CA ARG A 193 1.04 -2.68 -17.47
C ARG A 193 2.42 -3.09 -18.00
N THR A 194 2.80 -2.61 -19.17
CA THR A 194 4.06 -2.93 -19.86
C THR A 194 5.23 -2.08 -19.40
N ASP A 195 4.97 -0.98 -18.66
CA ASP A 195 6.03 -0.07 -18.23
C ASP A 195 7.03 -0.78 -17.31
N ASN A 196 8.27 -0.43 -17.44
CA ASN A 196 9.32 -0.85 -16.49
C ASN A 196 9.44 0.11 -15.29
N THR A 197 8.67 1.19 -15.27
CA THR A 197 8.57 2.15 -14.16
C THR A 197 7.35 1.86 -13.29
N ALA A 198 7.43 2.24 -12.03
CA ALA A 198 6.32 2.18 -11.07
C ALA A 198 6.43 3.33 -10.07
N THR A 199 5.30 3.68 -9.48
CA THR A 199 5.24 4.61 -8.36
C THR A 199 4.87 3.84 -7.09
N LEU A 200 5.62 4.07 -6.02
CA LEU A 200 5.34 3.60 -4.68
C LEU A 200 4.88 4.79 -3.84
N SER A 201 3.58 4.85 -3.59
CA SER A 201 2.98 5.85 -2.72
C SER A 201 2.90 5.33 -1.30
N ILE A 202 3.22 6.16 -0.33
CA ILE A 202 3.34 5.81 1.08
C ILE A 202 2.56 6.81 1.89
N ALA A 203 1.67 6.34 2.76
CA ALA A 203 0.99 7.16 3.74
C ALA A 203 0.98 6.44 5.11
N GLY A 204 1.20 7.16 6.18
CA GLY A 204 1.27 6.59 7.52
C GLY A 204 1.03 7.60 8.62
N ARG A 205 0.71 7.09 9.83
CA ARG A 205 0.42 7.93 10.99
C ARG A 205 1.64 8.70 11.50
N ASP A 206 2.81 8.05 11.45
CA ASP A 206 4.05 8.55 12.07
C ASP A 206 5.14 8.85 11.03
N GLN A 207 4.77 8.98 9.76
CA GLN A 207 5.69 9.34 8.67
C GLN A 207 4.97 10.24 7.66
N PRO A 208 5.69 11.19 7.05
CA PRO A 208 5.11 12.03 6.01
C PRO A 208 4.71 11.19 4.81
N ASP A 209 3.68 11.63 4.11
CA ASP A 209 3.29 11.05 2.83
C ASP A 209 4.44 11.22 1.84
N GLN A 210 4.73 10.15 1.11
CA GLN A 210 5.84 10.08 0.17
C GLN A 210 5.38 9.43 -1.13
N ARG A 211 6.01 9.85 -2.22
CA ARG A 211 5.88 9.19 -3.51
C ARG A 211 7.27 8.92 -4.06
N ILE A 212 7.59 7.65 -4.25
CA ILE A 212 8.88 7.18 -4.74
C ILE A 212 8.68 6.60 -6.13
N HIS A 213 9.47 7.08 -7.09
CA HIS A 213 9.49 6.57 -8.45
C HIS A 213 10.57 5.50 -8.58
N LEU A 214 10.18 4.36 -9.13
CA LEU A 214 11.00 3.16 -9.22
C LEU A 214 11.13 2.73 -10.68
N VAL A 215 12.31 2.25 -11.03
CA VAL A 215 12.58 1.61 -12.33
C VAL A 215 12.92 0.15 -12.11
N ARG A 216 12.38 -0.72 -12.97
CA ARG A 216 12.63 -2.15 -12.91
C ARG A 216 13.94 -2.51 -13.61
N ASP A 217 14.88 -3.11 -12.90
CA ASP A 217 15.99 -3.84 -13.51
C ASP A 217 15.43 -5.10 -14.19
N GLU A 218 15.57 -5.19 -15.51
CA GLU A 218 15.01 -6.29 -16.30
C GLU A 218 15.79 -7.60 -16.16
N GLU A 219 17.08 -7.52 -15.84
CA GLU A 219 17.93 -8.70 -15.66
C GLU A 219 17.70 -9.33 -14.28
N ARG A 220 17.81 -8.53 -13.22
CA ARG A 220 17.68 -8.97 -11.84
C ARG A 220 16.27 -8.90 -11.29
N LEU A 221 15.37 -8.22 -11.98
CA LEU A 221 13.99 -7.98 -11.55
C LEU A 221 13.87 -7.21 -10.24
N LEU A 222 14.90 -6.43 -9.89
CA LEU A 222 14.91 -5.53 -8.74
C LEU A 222 14.19 -4.22 -9.07
N TRP A 223 13.62 -3.60 -8.05
CA TRP A 223 13.15 -2.23 -8.12
C TRP A 223 14.26 -1.28 -7.69
N CYS A 224 14.72 -0.45 -8.60
CA CYS A 224 15.75 0.56 -8.37
C CYS A 224 15.07 1.91 -8.10
N PHE A 225 15.60 2.66 -7.16
CA PHE A 225 15.19 4.03 -6.89
C PHE A 225 15.56 4.93 -8.08
N ASP A 226 14.61 5.74 -8.53
CA ASP A 226 14.84 6.78 -9.51
C ASP A 226 14.85 8.15 -8.83
N HIS A 227 13.72 8.59 -8.32
CA HIS A 227 13.59 9.81 -7.54
C HIS A 227 12.40 9.72 -6.56
N ALA A 228 12.28 10.71 -5.68
CA ALA A 228 11.12 10.87 -4.82
C ALA A 228 10.58 12.30 -4.92
N ASP A 229 9.26 12.43 -4.90
CA ASP A 229 8.61 13.73 -4.81
C ASP A 229 8.84 14.29 -3.40
N LYS A 230 9.49 15.45 -3.30
CA LYS A 230 9.78 16.12 -2.02
C LYS A 230 8.67 17.02 -1.54
N GLU A 231 7.72 17.35 -2.43
CA GLU A 231 6.55 18.14 -2.09
C GLU A 231 5.34 17.22 -1.81
N PRO A 232 4.43 17.61 -0.88
CA PRO A 232 3.18 16.89 -0.75
C PRO A 232 2.50 16.87 -2.12
N TYR A 233 2.16 15.66 -2.58
CA TYR A 233 1.52 15.46 -3.87
C TYR A 233 0.28 16.36 -3.98
N ARG A 234 0.34 17.30 -4.89
CA ARG A 234 -0.86 17.95 -5.42
C ARG A 234 -1.25 17.21 -6.69
N GLU A 235 -2.39 16.56 -6.65
CA GLU A 235 -2.96 16.01 -7.88
C GLU A 235 -2.93 17.07 -8.97
N PRO A 236 -2.55 16.71 -10.22
CA PRO A 236 -2.56 17.67 -11.32
C PRO A 236 -3.95 18.30 -11.44
N PRO A 237 -4.03 19.58 -11.89
CA PRO A 237 -5.29 20.25 -12.09
C PRO A 237 -6.26 19.39 -12.90
N ASP A 238 -7.51 19.27 -12.43
CA ASP A 238 -8.53 18.53 -13.16
C ASP A 238 -9.25 19.49 -14.13
N PRO A 239 -9.08 19.33 -15.45
CA PRO A 239 -9.66 20.23 -16.43
C PRO A 239 -11.20 20.34 -16.36
N LEU A 240 -11.87 19.30 -15.83
CA LEU A 240 -13.32 19.34 -15.60
C LEU A 240 -13.65 20.25 -14.42
N LEU A 241 -12.94 20.09 -13.30
CA LEU A 241 -13.19 20.90 -12.10
C LEU A 241 -12.82 22.38 -12.35
N GLU A 242 -11.73 22.64 -13.09
CA GLU A 242 -11.38 24.00 -13.51
C GLU A 242 -12.53 24.64 -14.29
N LYS A 243 -13.08 23.95 -15.30
CA LYS A 243 -14.22 24.45 -16.09
C LYS A 243 -15.46 24.66 -15.22
N VAL A 244 -15.77 23.74 -14.30
CA VAL A 244 -16.91 23.90 -13.39
C VAL A 244 -16.71 25.10 -12.48
N ALA A 245 -15.51 25.31 -11.98
CA ALA A 245 -15.20 26.45 -11.12
C ALA A 245 -15.37 27.80 -11.81
N THR A 246 -15.21 27.89 -13.16
CA THR A 246 -15.43 29.15 -13.90
C THR A 246 -16.88 29.62 -13.92
N LEU A 247 -17.84 28.75 -13.61
CA LEU A 247 -19.26 29.13 -13.53
C LEU A 247 -19.61 29.86 -12.24
N VAL A 248 -18.76 29.77 -11.22
CA VAL A 248 -18.99 30.37 -9.91
C VAL A 248 -17.92 31.42 -9.67
N THR A 249 -18.33 32.69 -9.64
CA THR A 249 -17.46 33.85 -9.46
C THR A 249 -17.97 34.71 -8.29
N GLU A 250 -17.22 35.74 -7.89
CA GLU A 250 -17.68 36.68 -6.87
C GLU A 250 -18.95 37.43 -7.32
N GLU A 251 -19.11 37.68 -8.63
CA GLU A 251 -20.27 38.32 -9.22
C GLU A 251 -21.46 37.35 -9.40
N VAL A 252 -21.18 36.05 -9.62
CA VAL A 252 -22.17 34.98 -9.79
C VAL A 252 -21.85 33.87 -8.78
N PRO A 253 -22.25 34.03 -7.52
CA PRO A 253 -21.81 33.14 -6.43
C PRO A 253 -22.49 31.75 -6.46
N THR A 254 -23.51 31.56 -7.27
CA THR A 254 -24.22 30.26 -7.40
C THR A 254 -24.60 30.00 -8.85
N TRP A 255 -24.48 28.73 -9.24
CA TRP A 255 -25.01 28.20 -10.49
C TRP A 255 -25.94 27.02 -10.18
N GLU A 256 -27.13 27.03 -10.77
CA GLU A 256 -28.13 25.98 -10.59
C GLU A 256 -28.58 25.45 -11.95
N GLY A 257 -28.64 24.12 -12.09
CA GLY A 257 -29.10 23.48 -13.31
C GLY A 257 -28.89 21.96 -13.27
N SER A 258 -29.44 21.31 -14.29
CA SER A 258 -29.26 19.86 -14.50
C SER A 258 -27.88 19.53 -15.07
N ALA A 259 -27.47 18.26 -15.00
CA ALA A 259 -26.24 17.80 -15.62
C ALA A 259 -26.17 18.06 -17.14
N THR A 260 -27.32 18.03 -17.83
CA THR A 260 -27.43 18.34 -19.26
C THR A 260 -27.17 19.82 -19.53
N GLU A 261 -27.70 20.71 -18.69
CA GLU A 261 -27.48 22.15 -18.81
C GLU A 261 -26.02 22.52 -18.50
N LEU A 262 -25.40 21.83 -17.52
CA LEU A 262 -23.99 22.00 -17.19
C LEU A 262 -23.08 21.61 -18.37
N ILE A 263 -23.37 20.49 -19.03
CA ILE A 263 -22.67 20.05 -20.23
C ILE A 263 -22.74 21.11 -21.32
N SER A 264 -23.93 21.65 -21.54
CA SER A 264 -24.14 22.70 -22.57
C SER A 264 -23.40 24.00 -22.22
N ALA A 265 -23.45 24.42 -20.95
CA ALA A 265 -22.82 25.65 -20.48
C ALA A 265 -21.28 25.58 -20.58
N LEU A 266 -20.68 24.42 -20.37
CA LEU A 266 -19.22 24.21 -20.37
C LEU A 266 -18.70 23.57 -21.67
N ALA A 267 -19.57 23.33 -22.66
CA ALA A 267 -19.24 22.62 -23.90
C ALA A 267 -18.44 21.34 -23.67
N LEU A 268 -18.97 20.46 -22.78
CA LEU A 268 -18.32 19.22 -22.42
C LEU A 268 -18.73 18.07 -23.35
N ASP A 269 -17.81 17.22 -23.70
CA ASP A 269 -18.07 15.98 -24.44
C ASP A 269 -18.14 14.80 -23.43
N ILE A 270 -19.22 14.74 -22.66
CA ILE A 270 -19.46 13.72 -21.62
C ILE A 270 -20.97 13.46 -21.49
N GLN A 271 -21.34 12.23 -21.13
CA GLN A 271 -22.74 11.90 -20.87
C GLN A 271 -23.21 12.46 -19.51
N PRO A 272 -24.48 12.91 -19.38
CA PRO A 272 -25.00 13.54 -18.14
C PRO A 272 -24.83 12.69 -16.88
N ASN A 273 -25.10 11.38 -16.97
CA ASN A 273 -24.90 10.46 -15.85
C ASN A 273 -23.44 10.31 -15.44
N ALA A 274 -22.52 10.28 -16.43
CA ALA A 274 -21.09 10.19 -16.17
C ALA A 274 -20.55 11.48 -15.54
N LEU A 275 -21.05 12.65 -15.97
CA LEU A 275 -20.71 13.94 -15.37
C LEU A 275 -21.16 14.00 -13.90
N ALA A 276 -22.43 13.69 -13.62
CA ALA A 276 -22.96 13.72 -12.26
C ALA A 276 -22.17 12.78 -11.33
N MET A 277 -21.90 11.55 -11.77
CA MET A 277 -21.09 10.60 -11.01
C MET A 277 -19.67 11.10 -10.73
N ARG A 278 -19.03 11.72 -11.74
CA ARG A 278 -17.68 12.27 -11.62
C ARG A 278 -17.63 13.47 -10.66
N LEU A 279 -18.62 14.36 -10.71
CA LEU A 279 -18.71 15.50 -9.80
C LEU A 279 -19.02 15.06 -8.35
N ASN A 280 -19.90 14.08 -8.15
CA ASN A 280 -20.16 13.52 -6.83
C ASN A 280 -18.89 12.95 -6.19
N VAL A 281 -18.10 12.19 -6.95
CA VAL A 281 -16.81 11.62 -6.46
C VAL A 281 -15.81 12.74 -6.16
N LYS A 282 -15.80 13.82 -6.93
CA LYS A 282 -14.81 14.92 -6.83
C LYS A 282 -15.30 16.16 -6.10
N ALA A 283 -16.46 16.09 -5.45
CA ALA A 283 -17.05 17.24 -4.74
C ALA A 283 -16.12 17.82 -3.65
N GLY A 284 -15.45 16.94 -2.91
CA GLY A 284 -14.48 17.34 -1.89
C GLY A 284 -13.28 18.11 -2.49
N ARG A 285 -12.81 17.67 -3.65
CA ARG A 285 -11.72 18.33 -4.37
C ARG A 285 -12.13 19.66 -4.97
N LEU A 286 -13.34 19.77 -5.53
CA LEU A 286 -13.87 21.03 -6.02
C LEU A 286 -13.94 22.08 -4.89
N LEU A 287 -14.29 21.65 -3.69
CA LEU A 287 -14.31 22.51 -2.51
C LEU A 287 -12.89 22.89 -2.03
N SER A 288 -11.96 21.94 -1.99
CA SER A 288 -10.59 22.20 -1.51
C SER A 288 -9.82 23.14 -2.43
N ASP A 289 -9.84 22.84 -3.74
CA ASP A 289 -8.99 23.51 -4.73
C ASP A 289 -9.59 24.83 -5.20
N PHE A 290 -10.91 24.90 -5.38
CA PHE A 290 -11.59 26.05 -5.99
C PHE A 290 -12.57 26.76 -5.05
N LYS A 291 -12.77 26.28 -3.82
CA LYS A 291 -13.76 26.82 -2.85
C LYS A 291 -15.22 26.78 -3.35
N VAL A 292 -15.51 25.91 -4.30
CA VAL A 292 -16.84 25.71 -4.89
C VAL A 292 -17.46 24.46 -4.27
N SER A 293 -18.65 24.63 -3.67
CA SER A 293 -19.44 23.53 -3.10
C SER A 293 -20.40 22.96 -4.13
N TYR A 294 -20.40 21.66 -4.32
CA TYR A 294 -21.34 20.92 -5.17
C TYR A 294 -22.35 20.16 -4.30
N LYS A 295 -23.66 20.29 -4.64
CA LYS A 295 -24.78 19.62 -3.93
C LYS A 295 -25.68 18.89 -4.91
#